data_351f92a321938217f0b7582884bc5a4e
#
_entry.id   351f92a321938217f0b7582884bc5a4e
#
_cell.length_a   1.000
_cell.length_b   1.000
_cell.length_c   1.000
_cell.angle_alpha   90.00
_cell.angle_beta   90.00
_cell.angle_gamma   90.00
#
_symmetry.space_group_name_H-M   'P 1'
#
loop_
_entity.id
_entity.type
_entity.pdbx_description
1 polymer ?
#
loop_
_entity_poly.entity_id
_entity_poly.type
_entity_poly.pdbx_seq_one_letter_code
_entity_poly.pdbx_strand_id
1 'polypeptide(L)'
;MPVIVPTNEEVLSYAGLHLFHSGVSNCSMRVRMVLEEKGLEWESHHLNILKKEHITPEYFGINPAGLVPTLVNDGVVIIESDDIIDHLDDAFPEPPLKPSDPQQREQMYFWLRKAV
;
A
#
# COMPACT_ATOMS: atom_id res chain seq x y z
N MET A 1 8.81 -10.21 3.00
CA MET A 1 8.34 -8.83 3.12
C MET A 1 8.42 -8.15 1.76
N PRO A 2 7.32 -7.73 1.16
CA PRO A 2 7.35 -7.20 -0.20
C PRO A 2 7.78 -5.72 -0.25
N VAL A 3 8.87 -5.42 0.41
CA VAL A 3 9.61 -4.19 0.20
C VAL A 3 10.49 -4.40 -1.01
N ILE A 4 10.41 -3.50 -1.97
CA ILE A 4 11.19 -3.61 -3.20
C ILE A 4 12.10 -2.39 -3.38
N VAL A 5 13.15 -2.58 -4.18
CA VAL A 5 14.03 -1.47 -4.60
C VAL A 5 13.56 -1.05 -5.99
N PRO A 6 12.98 0.15 -6.14
CA PRO A 6 12.48 0.59 -7.44
C PRO A 6 13.62 0.96 -8.39
N THR A 7 13.38 0.79 -9.69
CA THR A 7 14.29 1.30 -10.72
C THR A 7 13.96 2.75 -11.09
N ASN A 8 12.74 3.21 -10.77
CA ASN A 8 12.38 4.62 -10.88
C ASN A 8 12.94 5.37 -9.67
N GLU A 9 14.03 6.09 -9.87
CA GLU A 9 14.73 6.75 -8.77
C GLU A 9 13.99 7.95 -8.18
N GLU A 10 13.02 8.49 -8.88
CA GLU A 10 12.23 9.63 -8.40
C GLU A 10 11.56 9.33 -7.06
N VAL A 11 10.99 8.12 -6.92
CA VAL A 11 10.29 7.75 -5.69
C VAL A 11 11.21 7.61 -4.49
N LEU A 12 12.50 7.40 -4.69
CA LEU A 12 13.46 7.32 -3.58
C LEU A 12 13.61 8.65 -2.84
N SER A 13 13.28 9.76 -3.49
CA SER A 13 13.34 11.10 -2.89
C SER A 13 12.02 11.52 -2.23
N TYR A 14 10.97 10.72 -2.33
CA TYR A 14 9.67 11.07 -1.76
C TYR A 14 9.74 11.11 -0.23
N ALA A 15 9.23 12.20 0.34
CA ALA A 15 9.07 12.34 1.79
C ALA A 15 7.62 12.06 2.16
N GLY A 16 7.40 11.40 3.31
CA GLY A 16 6.07 11.07 3.80
C GLY A 16 5.43 9.93 3.05
N LEU A 17 4.11 9.85 3.15
CA LEU A 17 3.31 8.76 2.59
C LEU A 17 2.79 9.14 1.21
N HIS A 18 3.04 8.29 0.24
CA HIS A 18 2.52 8.40 -1.13
C HIS A 18 1.85 7.07 -1.49
N LEU A 19 0.64 7.13 -2.02
CA LEU A 19 -0.08 5.94 -2.43
C LEU A 19 -0.41 6.01 -3.90
N PHE A 20 0.08 5.04 -4.66
CA PHE A 20 -0.34 4.79 -6.04
C PHE A 20 -1.54 3.86 -5.98
N HIS A 21 -2.69 4.32 -6.45
CA HIS A 21 -3.96 3.62 -6.27
C HIS A 21 -4.92 3.88 -7.42
N SER A 22 -6.03 3.13 -7.43
CA SER A 22 -7.11 3.35 -8.39
C SER A 22 -8.46 3.30 -7.69
N GLY A 23 -9.38 4.17 -8.12
CA GLY A 23 -10.73 4.23 -7.56
C GLY A 23 -11.56 2.96 -7.77
N VAL A 24 -11.24 2.17 -8.81
CA VAL A 24 -11.96 0.92 -9.11
C VAL A 24 -11.30 -0.31 -8.50
N SER A 25 -10.18 -0.15 -7.79
CA SER A 25 -9.43 -1.24 -7.18
C SER A 25 -9.88 -1.47 -5.73
N ASN A 26 -10.40 -2.66 -5.45
CA ASN A 26 -10.76 -3.05 -4.09
C ASN A 26 -9.53 -3.11 -3.17
N CYS A 27 -8.41 -3.58 -3.67
CA CYS A 27 -7.16 -3.63 -2.91
C CYS A 27 -6.66 -2.24 -2.55
N SER A 28 -6.78 -1.28 -3.48
CA SER A 28 -6.45 0.12 -3.20
C SER A 28 -7.40 0.72 -2.15
N MET A 29 -8.69 0.40 -2.23
CA MET A 29 -9.68 0.89 -1.28
C MET A 29 -9.36 0.44 0.14
N ARG A 30 -8.91 -0.80 0.33
CA ARG A 30 -8.51 -1.32 1.64
C ARG A 30 -7.42 -0.45 2.27
N VAL A 31 -6.43 -0.07 1.50
CA VAL A 31 -5.33 0.78 1.97
C VAL A 31 -5.80 2.19 2.27
N ARG A 32 -6.65 2.76 1.39
CA ARG A 32 -7.22 4.10 1.65
C ARG A 32 -8.01 4.13 2.95
N MET A 33 -8.79 3.08 3.23
CA MET A 33 -9.57 2.98 4.47
C MET A 33 -8.66 3.00 5.70
N VAL A 34 -7.53 2.29 5.65
CA VAL A 34 -6.58 2.28 6.76
C VAL A 34 -5.96 3.65 6.96
N LEU A 35 -5.57 4.32 5.88
CA LEU A 35 -5.00 5.67 5.96
C LEU A 35 -5.99 6.66 6.59
N GLU A 36 -7.25 6.60 6.19
CA GLU A 36 -8.29 7.45 6.73
C GLU A 36 -8.60 7.15 8.19
N GLU A 37 -8.71 5.87 8.53
CA GLU A 37 -8.99 5.45 9.91
C GLU A 37 -7.90 5.89 10.88
N LYS A 38 -6.65 5.88 10.43
CA LYS A 38 -5.52 6.33 11.24
C LYS A 38 -5.32 7.85 11.20
N GLY A 39 -6.10 8.58 10.40
CA GLY A 39 -5.97 10.03 10.27
C GLY A 39 -4.63 10.47 9.69
N LEU A 40 -4.03 9.67 8.83
CA LEU A 40 -2.73 9.98 8.26
C LEU A 40 -2.85 10.90 7.05
N GLU A 41 -1.90 11.81 6.92
CA GLU A 41 -1.77 12.61 5.71
C GLU A 41 -0.99 11.81 4.66
N TRP A 42 -1.46 11.83 3.43
CA TRP A 42 -0.83 11.10 2.34
C TRP A 42 -1.07 11.79 1.01
N GLU A 43 -0.14 11.61 0.08
CA GLU A 43 -0.27 12.10 -1.28
C GLU A 43 -0.86 11.03 -2.19
N SER A 44 -1.89 11.41 -2.93
CA SER A 44 -2.59 10.52 -3.85
C SER A 44 -1.94 10.56 -5.23
N HIS A 45 -1.61 9.38 -5.74
CA HIS A 45 -1.18 9.18 -7.12
C HIS A 45 -2.19 8.26 -7.79
N HIS A 46 -3.30 8.83 -8.23
CA HIS A 46 -4.38 8.05 -8.85
C HIS A 46 -3.97 7.59 -10.25
N LEU A 47 -4.15 6.29 -10.50
CA LEU A 47 -3.92 5.68 -11.81
C LEU A 47 -5.25 5.19 -12.36
N ASN A 48 -5.56 5.58 -13.60
CA ASN A 48 -6.76 5.10 -14.27
C ASN A 48 -6.43 3.75 -14.93
N ILE A 49 -6.83 2.66 -14.27
CA ILE A 49 -6.51 1.32 -14.77
C ILE A 49 -7.30 0.96 -16.02
N LEU A 50 -8.46 1.56 -16.25
CA LEU A 50 -9.21 1.37 -17.47
C LEU A 50 -8.48 1.97 -18.68
N LYS A 51 -7.69 3.03 -18.47
CA LYS A 51 -6.82 3.65 -19.47
C LYS A 51 -5.40 3.07 -19.44
N LYS A 52 -5.17 2.03 -18.66
CA LYS A 52 -3.88 1.34 -18.54
C LYS A 52 -2.74 2.24 -18.07
N GLU A 53 -3.03 3.22 -17.21
CA GLU A 53 -2.00 4.11 -16.66
C GLU A 53 -1.02 3.39 -15.73
N HIS A 54 -1.40 2.21 -15.23
CA HIS A 54 -0.53 1.33 -14.44
C HIS A 54 0.39 0.46 -15.33
N ILE A 55 0.20 0.45 -16.64
CA ILE A 55 0.99 -0.31 -17.59
C ILE A 55 1.88 0.68 -18.35
N THR A 56 2.84 1.25 -17.66
CA THR A 56 3.80 2.22 -18.21
C THR A 56 5.18 1.90 -17.70
N PRO A 57 6.24 2.22 -18.48
CA PRO A 57 7.62 2.03 -17.99
C PRO A 57 7.89 2.74 -16.67
N GLU A 58 7.33 3.92 -16.49
CA GLU A 58 7.48 4.71 -15.27
C GLU A 58 6.93 3.95 -14.06
N TYR A 59 5.72 3.41 -14.18
CA TYR A 59 5.11 2.68 -13.08
C TYR A 59 5.74 1.31 -12.86
N PHE A 60 6.13 0.61 -13.93
CA PHE A 60 6.87 -0.65 -13.78
C PHE A 60 8.20 -0.44 -13.04
N GLY A 61 8.79 0.76 -13.17
CA GLY A 61 9.97 1.11 -12.40
C GLY A 61 9.72 1.29 -10.92
N ILE A 62 8.46 1.50 -10.52
CA ILE A 62 8.04 1.59 -9.12
C ILE A 62 7.57 0.24 -8.60
N ASN A 63 6.67 -0.40 -9.34
CA ASN A 63 6.15 -1.74 -9.01
C ASN A 63 6.27 -2.63 -10.24
N PRO A 64 7.22 -3.57 -10.25
CA PRO A 64 7.45 -4.41 -11.43
C PRO A 64 6.28 -5.34 -11.77
N ALA A 65 5.37 -5.58 -10.83
CA ALA A 65 4.15 -6.35 -11.09
C ALA A 65 3.10 -5.55 -11.87
N GLY A 66 3.22 -4.21 -11.94
CA GLY A 66 2.27 -3.35 -12.62
C GLY A 66 0.89 -3.34 -11.98
N LEU A 67 0.81 -3.57 -10.68
CA LEU A 67 -0.43 -3.63 -9.93
C LEU A 67 -0.56 -2.45 -8.96
N VAL A 68 -1.77 -2.17 -8.53
CA VAL A 68 -2.06 -1.23 -7.46
C VAL A 68 -2.69 -2.00 -6.28
N PRO A 69 -2.53 -1.58 -5.04
CA PRO A 69 -1.85 -0.38 -4.59
C PRO A 69 -0.33 -0.54 -4.44
N THR A 70 0.38 0.56 -4.46
CA THR A 70 1.79 0.64 -4.07
C THR A 70 1.95 1.79 -3.09
N LEU A 71 2.53 1.52 -1.94
CA LEU A 71 2.83 2.54 -0.94
C LEU A 71 4.30 2.93 -1.02
N VAL A 72 4.57 4.23 -0.98
CA VAL A 72 5.93 4.74 -0.76
C VAL A 72 5.92 5.50 0.55
N ASN A 73 6.73 5.06 1.52
CA ASN A 73 6.86 5.70 2.82
C ASN A 73 8.30 6.18 2.99
N ASP A 74 8.50 7.49 2.91
CA ASP A 74 9.83 8.12 2.96
C ASP A 74 10.82 7.44 2.01
N GLY A 75 10.39 7.20 0.78
CA GLY A 75 11.21 6.59 -0.25
C GLY A 75 11.27 5.06 -0.24
N VAL A 76 10.66 4.40 0.74
CA VAL A 76 10.60 2.93 0.81
C VAL A 76 9.34 2.45 0.12
N VAL A 77 9.49 1.60 -0.89
CA VAL A 77 8.39 1.09 -1.70
C VAL A 77 7.90 -0.25 -1.16
N ILE A 78 6.61 -0.32 -0.85
CA ILE A 78 5.95 -1.52 -0.32
C ILE A 78 4.80 -1.87 -1.24
N ILE A 79 4.76 -3.13 -1.67
CA ILE A 79 3.70 -3.65 -2.53
C ILE A 79 2.87 -4.69 -1.75
N GLU A 80 1.76 -5.13 -2.33
CA GLU A 80 0.78 -6.03 -1.76
C GLU A 80 -0.05 -5.37 -0.65
N SER A 81 -1.37 -5.29 -0.84
CA SER A 81 -2.24 -4.55 0.08
C SER A 81 -2.18 -5.07 1.51
N ASP A 82 -2.07 -6.38 1.71
CA ASP A 82 -1.97 -6.96 3.06
C ASP A 82 -0.71 -6.46 3.79
N ASP A 83 0.41 -6.44 3.08
CA ASP A 83 1.68 -6.03 3.65
C ASP A 83 1.75 -4.52 3.84
N ILE A 84 1.10 -3.76 2.96
CA ILE A 84 0.98 -2.31 3.12
C ILE A 84 0.19 -1.99 4.39
N ILE A 85 -0.94 -2.67 4.62
CA ILE A 85 -1.77 -2.47 5.79
C ILE A 85 -1.00 -2.84 7.06
N ASP A 86 -0.28 -3.95 7.03
CA ASP A 86 0.55 -4.39 8.14
C ASP A 86 1.65 -3.37 8.46
N HIS A 87 2.31 -2.87 7.42
CA HIS A 87 3.33 -1.82 7.56
C HIS A 87 2.76 -0.55 8.20
N LEU A 88 1.61 -0.09 7.72
CA LEU A 88 0.99 1.13 8.24
C LEU A 88 0.61 0.99 9.70
N ASP A 89 0.10 -0.18 10.10
CA ASP A 89 -0.26 -0.42 11.49
C ASP A 89 0.95 -0.48 12.41
N ASP A 90 2.07 -1.02 11.93
CA ASP A 90 3.32 -1.07 12.69
C ASP A 90 4.02 0.29 12.74
N ALA A 91 4.07 1.02 11.63
CA ALA A 91 4.75 2.32 11.56
C ALA A 91 3.95 3.43 12.25
N PHE A 92 2.62 3.32 12.27
CA PHE A 92 1.70 4.30 12.86
C PHE A 92 0.73 3.56 13.78
N PRO A 93 1.17 3.17 14.99
CA PRO A 93 0.42 2.22 15.82
C PRO A 93 -0.87 2.77 16.41
N GLU A 94 -1.13 4.08 16.33
CA GLU A 94 -2.33 4.67 16.90
C GLU A 94 -3.26 5.22 15.79
N PRO A 95 -4.54 4.87 15.81
CA PRO A 95 -5.15 3.78 16.59
C PRO A 95 -4.74 2.41 16.05
N PRO A 96 -4.59 1.39 16.92
CA PRO A 96 -4.23 0.05 16.47
C PRO A 96 -5.41 -0.59 15.72
N LEU A 97 -5.12 -1.27 14.62
CA LEU A 97 -6.11 -1.98 13.83
C LEU A 97 -5.98 -3.50 13.96
N LYS A 98 -4.78 -3.96 14.37
CA LYS A 98 -4.55 -5.38 14.61
C LYS A 98 -4.88 -5.72 16.07
N PRO A 99 -5.49 -6.88 16.34
CA PRO A 99 -5.69 -7.32 17.72
C PRO A 99 -4.35 -7.60 18.37
N SER A 100 -4.27 -7.40 19.69
CA SER A 100 -3.06 -7.66 20.46
C SER A 100 -2.87 -9.15 20.78
N ASP A 101 -3.98 -9.91 20.78
CA ASP A 101 -3.93 -11.35 21.03
C ASP A 101 -3.33 -12.08 19.82
N PRO A 102 -2.24 -12.88 20.02
CA PRO A 102 -1.61 -13.59 18.90
C PRO A 102 -2.55 -14.50 18.12
N GLN A 103 -3.48 -15.14 18.80
CA GLN A 103 -4.45 -16.04 18.17
C GLN A 103 -5.41 -15.28 17.27
N GLN A 104 -5.89 -14.13 17.72
CA GLN A 104 -6.76 -13.27 16.94
C GLN A 104 -6.01 -12.64 15.75
N ARG A 105 -4.73 -12.32 15.91
CA ARG A 105 -3.88 -11.84 14.81
C ARG A 105 -3.76 -12.89 13.72
N GLU A 106 -3.55 -14.14 14.09
CA GLU A 106 -3.46 -15.24 13.15
C GLU A 106 -4.74 -15.38 12.32
N GLN A 107 -5.90 -15.29 12.98
CA GLN A 107 -7.19 -15.31 12.31
C GLN A 107 -7.36 -14.11 11.37
N MET A 108 -6.92 -12.95 11.79
CA MET A 108 -6.97 -11.74 10.96
C MET A 108 -6.18 -11.93 9.67
N TYR A 109 -4.94 -12.42 9.77
CA TYR A 109 -4.10 -12.66 8.58
C TYR A 109 -4.69 -13.73 7.68
N PHE A 110 -5.27 -14.77 8.25
CA PHE A 110 -5.98 -15.79 7.47
C PHE A 110 -7.09 -15.17 6.61
N TRP A 111 -7.93 -14.33 7.21
CA TRP A 111 -9.04 -13.71 6.48
C TRP A 111 -8.57 -12.65 5.48
N LEU A 112 -7.52 -11.91 5.80
CA LEU A 112 -6.93 -10.95 4.87
C LEU A 112 -6.47 -11.64 3.58
N ARG A 113 -5.81 -12.78 3.70
CA ARG A 113 -5.35 -13.53 2.53
C ARG A 113 -6.51 -14.08 1.71
N LYS A 114 -7.64 -14.40 2.34
CA LYS A 114 -8.84 -14.85 1.64
C LYS A 114 -9.56 -13.74 0.90
N ALA A 115 -9.39 -12.51 1.32
CA ALA A 115 -10.09 -11.36 0.75
C ALA A 115 -9.44 -10.80 -0.52
N VAL A 116 -8.29 -11.33 -0.92
CA VAL A 116 -7.51 -10.83 -2.07
C VAL A 116 -7.72 -11.69 -3.31
#